data_c285d71cc85056c437818a9607be0a87
#
_entry.id   c285d71cc85056c437818a9607be0a87
#
_cell.length_a   1.000
_cell.length_b   1.000
_cell.length_c   1.000
_cell.angle_alpha   90.00
_cell.angle_beta   90.00
_cell.angle_gamma   90.00
#
_symmetry.space_group_name_H-M   'P 1'
#
loop_
_entity.id
_entity.type
_entity.pdbx_description
1 polymer ?
#
loop_
_entity_poly.entity_id
_entity_poly.type
_entity_poly.pdbx_seq_one_letter_code
_entity_poly.pdbx_strand_id
1 'polypeptide(L)'
;MEHVKPVVGIANCLGTPVCKYLQYHRKLNDYVRNFKRMRDELNCKMEEIELQLKAELLRPLGKIPKKGVENWLKAVKQMIREAHVVENKVSNGRYLCRACNGKLVDEKTREMKEFLDKALNASEGLAMDGPSAGLPLPTSELVGEEAVRNEIWACLMQEEVSKIGVWGMGGVGKTTIMKHIHNDLLKQQRFERVIWVTISKEFNVMKVQDNIASALESKEYLDKEEDKLVRAAILSEMLKNAGKHVLILDDVWDEVSLEEVGIPEPSGSNGCKLVLTTRSEHVCKYMGCKVIKVKLLSEEEAFI
;
A
#
# COMPACT_ATOMS: atom_id res chain seq x y z
N MET A 1 -59.42 -53.56 -13.73
CA MET A 1 -59.24 -52.21 -13.26
C MET A 1 -57.79 -52.02 -12.85
N GLU A 2 -56.89 -51.87 -13.79
CA GLU A 2 -55.49 -51.57 -13.53
C GLU A 2 -54.82 -51.03 -14.82
N HIS A 3 -54.84 -49.74 -15.04
CA HIS A 3 -53.97 -49.12 -16.06
C HIS A 3 -54.08 -47.56 -16.06
N VAL A 4 -53.89 -46.93 -14.92
CA VAL A 4 -53.87 -45.41 -14.89
C VAL A 4 -52.73 -44.88 -14.05
N LYS A 5 -51.62 -45.60 -13.82
CA LYS A 5 -50.48 -45.05 -12.99
C LYS A 5 -49.23 -44.59 -13.70
N PRO A 6 -48.96 -44.73 -15.02
CA PRO A 6 -47.72 -44.21 -15.59
C PRO A 6 -47.77 -42.73 -16.10
N VAL A 7 -48.98 -42.19 -16.31
CA VAL A 7 -49.10 -40.86 -16.95
C VAL A 7 -48.82 -39.67 -15.99
N VAL A 8 -49.10 -39.87 -14.69
CA VAL A 8 -48.91 -38.79 -13.69
C VAL A 8 -47.43 -38.54 -13.35
N GLY A 9 -46.58 -39.55 -13.43
CA GLY A 9 -45.15 -39.45 -13.14
C GLY A 9 -44.36 -38.69 -14.21
N ILE A 10 -44.75 -38.85 -15.48
CA ILE A 10 -44.08 -38.14 -16.61
C ILE A 10 -44.52 -36.69 -16.69
N ALA A 11 -45.76 -36.35 -16.34
CA ALA A 11 -46.27 -35.00 -16.28
C ALA A 11 -45.57 -34.15 -15.19
N ASN A 12 -45.19 -34.77 -14.07
CA ASN A 12 -44.44 -34.07 -13.01
C ASN A 12 -42.96 -33.83 -13.35
N CYS A 13 -42.33 -34.70 -14.15
CA CYS A 13 -40.92 -34.50 -14.58
C CYS A 13 -40.78 -33.49 -15.71
N LEU A 14 -41.75 -33.31 -16.56
CA LEU A 14 -41.78 -32.34 -17.65
C LEU A 14 -42.37 -30.98 -17.21
N GLY A 15 -43.13 -30.95 -16.12
CA GLY A 15 -43.81 -29.75 -15.63
C GLY A 15 -42.89 -28.70 -14.99
N THR A 16 -41.78 -29.10 -14.36
CA THR A 16 -40.92 -28.16 -13.62
C THR A 16 -40.18 -27.16 -14.49
N PRO A 17 -39.52 -27.51 -15.61
CA PRO A 17 -38.83 -26.51 -16.46
C PRO A 17 -39.82 -25.63 -17.21
N VAL A 18 -40.96 -26.18 -17.68
CA VAL A 18 -42.00 -25.43 -18.39
C VAL A 18 -42.71 -24.46 -17.43
N CYS A 19 -43.03 -24.87 -16.20
CA CYS A 19 -43.61 -24.04 -15.17
C CYS A 19 -42.68 -22.87 -14.83
N LYS A 20 -41.37 -23.13 -14.69
CA LYS A 20 -40.37 -22.10 -14.40
C LYS A 20 -40.22 -21.09 -15.55
N TYR A 21 -40.26 -21.57 -16.80
CA TYR A 21 -40.21 -20.71 -17.97
C TYR A 21 -41.48 -19.80 -18.07
N LEU A 22 -42.66 -20.32 -17.80
CA LEU A 22 -43.91 -19.54 -17.73
C LEU A 22 -43.88 -18.53 -16.58
N GLN A 23 -43.27 -18.89 -15.46
CA GLN A 23 -43.09 -18.00 -14.32
C GLN A 23 -42.21 -16.79 -14.69
N TYR A 24 -41.06 -17.03 -15.36
CA TYR A 24 -40.19 -15.94 -15.86
C TYR A 24 -40.94 -15.00 -16.81
N HIS A 25 -41.79 -15.58 -17.69
CA HIS A 25 -42.60 -14.75 -18.60
C HIS A 25 -43.64 -13.90 -17.86
N ARG A 26 -44.39 -14.49 -16.91
CA ARG A 26 -45.46 -13.82 -16.18
C ARG A 26 -44.95 -12.77 -15.18
N LYS A 27 -43.88 -13.07 -14.48
CA LYS A 27 -43.35 -12.27 -13.37
C LYS A 27 -42.09 -11.45 -13.74
N LEU A 28 -41.84 -11.22 -15.03
CA LEU A 28 -40.64 -10.45 -15.46
C LEU A 28 -40.48 -9.13 -14.71
N ASN A 29 -41.57 -8.39 -14.53
CA ASN A 29 -41.50 -7.08 -13.85
C ASN A 29 -41.08 -7.20 -12.38
N ASP A 30 -41.44 -8.28 -11.70
CA ASP A 30 -41.05 -8.56 -10.32
C ASP A 30 -39.55 -8.94 -10.25
N TYR A 31 -39.09 -9.77 -11.21
CA TYR A 31 -37.66 -10.07 -11.35
C TYR A 31 -36.83 -8.84 -11.62
N VAL A 32 -37.28 -7.97 -12.53
CA VAL A 32 -36.58 -6.69 -12.83
C VAL A 32 -36.55 -5.76 -11.61
N ARG A 33 -37.67 -5.68 -10.87
CA ARG A 33 -37.70 -4.86 -9.64
C ARG A 33 -36.75 -5.38 -8.59
N ASN A 34 -36.70 -6.69 -8.38
CA ASN A 34 -35.77 -7.31 -7.44
C ASN A 34 -34.31 -7.16 -7.87
N PHE A 35 -34.04 -7.28 -9.18
CA PHE A 35 -32.73 -7.05 -9.76
C PHE A 35 -32.21 -5.64 -9.50
N LYS A 36 -33.05 -4.62 -9.76
CA LYS A 36 -32.71 -3.21 -9.50
C LYS A 36 -32.41 -2.98 -8.02
N ARG A 37 -33.26 -3.51 -7.14
CA ARG A 37 -33.05 -3.41 -5.70
C ARG A 37 -31.72 -4.04 -5.28
N MET A 38 -31.38 -5.24 -5.78
CA MET A 38 -30.14 -5.95 -5.46
C MET A 38 -28.91 -5.19 -5.98
N ARG A 39 -28.98 -4.63 -7.19
CA ARG A 39 -27.92 -3.77 -7.75
C ARG A 39 -27.68 -2.53 -6.87
N ASP A 40 -28.75 -1.87 -6.46
CA ASP A 40 -28.66 -0.65 -5.64
C ASP A 40 -28.11 -0.99 -4.24
N GLU A 41 -28.51 -2.10 -3.66
CA GLU A 41 -28.00 -2.61 -2.38
C GLU A 41 -26.50 -2.94 -2.47
N LEU A 42 -26.07 -3.59 -3.55
CA LEU A 42 -24.66 -3.87 -3.81
C LEU A 42 -23.84 -2.60 -4.01
N ASN A 43 -24.40 -1.60 -4.71
CA ASN A 43 -23.75 -0.30 -4.90
C ASN A 43 -23.60 0.46 -3.58
N CYS A 44 -24.64 0.51 -2.75
CA CYS A 44 -24.57 1.13 -1.42
C CYS A 44 -23.51 0.45 -0.54
N LYS A 45 -23.43 -0.90 -0.58
CA LYS A 45 -22.41 -1.62 0.20
C LYS A 45 -21.00 -1.34 -0.30
N MET A 46 -20.82 -1.21 -1.60
CA MET A 46 -19.54 -0.82 -2.21
C MET A 46 -19.12 0.58 -1.76
N GLU A 47 -20.03 1.56 -1.82
CA GLU A 47 -19.78 2.95 -1.38
C GLU A 47 -19.45 3.02 0.11
N GLU A 48 -20.15 2.25 0.95
CA GLU A 48 -19.85 2.12 2.38
C GLU A 48 -18.41 1.64 2.63
N ILE A 49 -18.01 0.56 1.93
CA ILE A 49 -16.67 -0.03 2.05
C ILE A 49 -15.60 0.95 1.52
N GLU A 50 -15.85 1.64 0.41
CA GLU A 50 -14.94 2.67 -0.11
C GLU A 50 -14.76 3.84 0.87
N LEU A 51 -15.85 4.28 1.51
CA LEU A 51 -15.81 5.36 2.49
C LEU A 51 -15.02 4.94 3.75
N GLN A 52 -15.27 3.73 4.26
CA GLN A 52 -14.53 3.18 5.40
C GLN A 52 -13.06 2.99 5.08
N LEU A 53 -12.75 2.41 3.91
CA LEU A 53 -11.37 2.25 3.45
C LEU A 53 -10.65 3.60 3.35
N LYS A 54 -11.32 4.62 2.77
CA LYS A 54 -10.77 5.97 2.71
C LYS A 54 -10.51 6.56 4.11
N ALA A 55 -11.41 6.34 5.06
CA ALA A 55 -11.23 6.79 6.44
C ALA A 55 -10.05 6.07 7.15
N GLU A 56 -9.85 4.77 6.88
CA GLU A 56 -8.69 4.02 7.40
C GLU A 56 -7.37 4.46 6.78
N LEU A 57 -7.35 4.78 5.48
CA LEU A 57 -6.17 5.25 4.76
C LEU A 57 -5.78 6.69 5.08
N LEU A 58 -6.71 7.51 5.59
CA LEU A 58 -6.44 8.89 6.04
C LEU A 58 -5.73 8.96 7.39
N ARG A 59 -5.60 7.85 8.12
CA ARG A 59 -4.81 7.81 9.35
C ARG A 59 -3.32 7.91 9.01
N PRO A 60 -2.49 8.62 9.83
CA PRO A 60 -1.11 8.97 9.48
C PRO A 60 -0.11 7.81 9.31
N LEU A 61 -0.56 6.59 9.35
CA LEU A 61 0.24 5.37 9.43
C LEU A 61 0.20 4.55 8.14
N GLY A 62 0.43 5.14 6.97
CA GLY A 62 0.77 4.40 5.73
C GLY A 62 -0.01 3.08 5.49
N LYS A 63 -1.28 3.03 5.86
CA LYS A 63 -2.11 1.84 5.64
C LYS A 63 -2.38 1.65 4.15
N ILE A 64 -2.30 0.42 3.70
CA ILE A 64 -2.67 0.03 2.34
C ILE A 64 -3.93 -0.84 2.37
N PRO A 65 -4.76 -0.81 1.32
CA PRO A 65 -5.90 -1.71 1.23
C PRO A 65 -5.44 -3.17 1.29
N LYS A 66 -6.16 -4.00 2.02
CA LYS A 66 -5.95 -5.46 1.91
C LYS A 66 -6.24 -5.91 0.47
N LYS A 67 -5.40 -6.76 -0.11
CA LYS A 67 -5.55 -7.25 -1.49
C LYS A 67 -6.93 -7.88 -1.76
N GLY A 68 -7.52 -8.52 -0.76
CA GLY A 68 -8.89 -9.04 -0.82
C GLY A 68 -9.94 -7.95 -1.01
N VAL A 69 -9.75 -6.78 -0.37
CA VAL A 69 -10.64 -5.61 -0.47
C VAL A 69 -10.57 -5.00 -1.87
N GLU A 70 -9.37 -4.79 -2.39
CA GLU A 70 -9.18 -4.27 -3.75
C GLU A 70 -9.81 -5.18 -4.81
N ASN A 71 -9.59 -6.49 -4.69
CA ASN A 71 -10.16 -7.48 -5.61
C ASN A 71 -11.69 -7.49 -5.54
N TRP A 72 -12.25 -7.43 -4.34
CA TRP A 72 -13.71 -7.38 -4.15
C TRP A 72 -14.30 -6.10 -4.76
N LEU A 73 -13.74 -4.92 -4.47
CA LEU A 73 -14.19 -3.65 -5.03
C LEU A 73 -14.12 -3.64 -6.57
N LYS A 74 -13.04 -4.19 -7.14
CA LYS A 74 -12.89 -4.30 -8.60
C LYS A 74 -13.96 -5.22 -9.22
N ALA A 75 -14.23 -6.36 -8.59
CA ALA A 75 -15.22 -7.32 -9.06
C ALA A 75 -16.66 -6.74 -8.95
N VAL A 76 -16.99 -6.07 -7.84
CA VAL A 76 -18.30 -5.41 -7.66
C VAL A 76 -18.51 -4.28 -8.68
N LYS A 77 -17.51 -3.43 -8.92
CA LYS A 77 -17.57 -2.39 -9.96
C LYS A 77 -17.83 -2.99 -11.35
N GLN A 78 -17.23 -4.13 -11.66
CA GLN A 78 -17.48 -4.83 -12.91
C GLN A 78 -18.91 -5.36 -12.97
N MET A 79 -19.39 -6.00 -11.89
CA MET A 79 -20.74 -6.54 -11.81
C MET A 79 -21.83 -5.46 -11.94
N ILE A 80 -21.64 -4.29 -11.34
CA ILE A 80 -22.56 -3.15 -11.48
C ILE A 80 -22.59 -2.67 -12.93
N ARG A 81 -21.46 -2.60 -13.63
CA ARG A 81 -21.42 -2.27 -15.07
C ARG A 81 -22.21 -3.29 -15.90
N GLU A 82 -22.02 -4.59 -15.63
CA GLU A 82 -22.75 -5.65 -16.31
C GLU A 82 -24.27 -5.58 -16.02
N ALA A 83 -24.64 -5.25 -14.78
CA ALA A 83 -26.03 -5.07 -14.39
C ALA A 83 -26.72 -3.95 -15.20
N HIS A 84 -26.04 -2.82 -15.42
CA HIS A 84 -26.55 -1.74 -16.27
C HIS A 84 -26.77 -2.18 -17.73
N VAL A 85 -25.84 -2.99 -18.28
CA VAL A 85 -25.97 -3.55 -19.63
C VAL A 85 -27.20 -4.48 -19.71
N VAL A 86 -27.39 -5.33 -18.71
CA VAL A 86 -28.58 -6.23 -18.62
C VAL A 86 -29.85 -5.41 -18.51
N GLU A 87 -29.88 -4.38 -17.67
CA GLU A 87 -31.04 -3.49 -17.51
C GLU A 87 -31.43 -2.83 -18.84
N ASN A 88 -30.46 -2.25 -19.54
CA ASN A 88 -30.67 -1.63 -20.85
C ASN A 88 -31.19 -2.64 -21.88
N LYS A 89 -30.64 -3.85 -21.91
CA LYS A 89 -31.09 -4.94 -22.80
C LYS A 89 -32.54 -5.35 -22.52
N VAL A 90 -32.91 -5.44 -21.25
CA VAL A 90 -34.29 -5.82 -20.85
C VAL A 90 -35.27 -4.69 -21.11
N SER A 91 -34.89 -3.41 -20.89
CA SER A 91 -35.73 -2.24 -21.12
C SER A 91 -35.96 -1.99 -22.61
N ASN A 92 -34.97 -2.25 -23.46
CA ASN A 92 -35.05 -2.07 -24.92
C ASN A 92 -35.50 -3.35 -25.67
N GLY A 93 -35.67 -4.44 -24.95
CA GLY A 93 -35.97 -5.76 -25.55
C GLY A 93 -37.40 -5.87 -26.03
N ARG A 94 -37.58 -6.33 -27.30
CA ARG A 94 -38.89 -6.67 -27.87
C ARG A 94 -39.54 -7.85 -27.12
N TYR A 95 -40.85 -7.86 -27.02
CA TYR A 95 -41.67 -8.79 -26.27
C TYR A 95 -41.43 -10.31 -26.52
N LEU A 96 -40.75 -10.66 -27.61
CA LEU A 96 -40.53 -12.06 -28.04
C LEU A 96 -39.61 -12.90 -27.12
N CYS A 97 -38.88 -12.29 -26.15
CA CYS A 97 -37.95 -13.00 -25.26
C CYS A 97 -38.20 -12.72 -23.77
N ARG A 98 -39.42 -12.44 -23.32
CA ARG A 98 -39.71 -12.12 -21.90
C ARG A 98 -39.21 -13.20 -20.92
N ALA A 99 -39.37 -14.46 -21.23
CA ALA A 99 -38.93 -15.54 -20.36
C ALA A 99 -37.40 -15.65 -20.31
N CYS A 100 -36.72 -15.46 -21.45
CA CYS A 100 -35.26 -15.43 -21.50
C CYS A 100 -34.68 -14.24 -20.70
N ASN A 101 -35.32 -13.07 -20.82
CA ASN A 101 -34.95 -11.91 -20.02
C ASN A 101 -35.19 -12.12 -18.52
N GLY A 102 -36.32 -12.77 -18.15
CA GLY A 102 -36.60 -13.11 -16.76
C GLY A 102 -35.57 -14.09 -16.17
N LYS A 103 -35.13 -15.08 -16.94
CA LYS A 103 -34.08 -16.01 -16.54
C LYS A 103 -32.73 -15.27 -16.34
N LEU A 104 -32.33 -14.46 -17.32
CA LEU A 104 -31.09 -13.69 -17.25
C LEU A 104 -31.04 -12.76 -16.02
N VAL A 105 -32.15 -12.05 -15.76
CA VAL A 105 -32.28 -11.14 -14.62
C VAL A 105 -32.21 -11.93 -13.29
N ASP A 106 -32.88 -13.07 -13.19
CA ASP A 106 -32.85 -13.95 -12.01
C ASP A 106 -31.44 -14.50 -11.73
N GLU A 107 -30.72 -14.92 -12.78
CA GLU A 107 -29.35 -15.42 -12.67
C GLU A 107 -28.42 -14.34 -12.18
N LYS A 108 -28.47 -13.14 -12.78
CA LYS A 108 -27.64 -12.00 -12.34
C LYS A 108 -28.01 -11.47 -10.95
N THR A 109 -29.28 -11.58 -10.55
CA THR A 109 -29.71 -11.25 -9.18
C THR A 109 -29.07 -12.19 -8.16
N ARG A 110 -28.98 -13.48 -8.47
CA ARG A 110 -28.30 -14.46 -7.59
C ARG A 110 -26.81 -14.22 -7.50
N GLU A 111 -26.15 -13.92 -8.62
CA GLU A 111 -24.73 -13.56 -8.61
C GLU A 111 -24.46 -12.34 -7.72
N MET A 112 -25.25 -11.26 -7.85
CA MET A 112 -25.13 -10.07 -6.99
C MET A 112 -25.37 -10.39 -5.52
N LYS A 113 -26.35 -11.25 -5.22
CA LYS A 113 -26.61 -11.68 -3.84
C LYS A 113 -25.43 -12.45 -3.24
N GLU A 114 -24.81 -13.35 -4.01
CA GLU A 114 -23.62 -14.06 -3.54
C GLU A 114 -22.44 -13.12 -3.23
N PHE A 115 -22.30 -12.03 -3.98
CA PHE A 115 -21.30 -10.99 -3.68
C PHE A 115 -21.64 -10.21 -2.42
N LEU A 116 -22.91 -9.93 -2.16
CA LEU A 116 -23.36 -9.31 -0.91
C LEU A 116 -23.15 -10.23 0.29
N ASP A 117 -23.49 -11.51 0.16
CA ASP A 117 -23.32 -12.50 1.24
C ASP A 117 -21.84 -12.77 1.55
N LYS A 118 -20.95 -12.60 0.56
CA LYS A 118 -19.48 -12.66 0.70
C LYS A 118 -18.85 -11.29 0.99
N ALA A 119 -19.67 -10.24 1.21
CA ALA A 119 -19.15 -8.92 1.48
C ALA A 119 -18.25 -8.92 2.71
N LEU A 120 -17.16 -8.20 2.59
CA LEU A 120 -16.14 -8.10 3.62
C LEU A 120 -16.74 -7.59 4.94
N ASN A 121 -16.47 -8.30 6.02
CA ASN A 121 -16.82 -7.83 7.34
C ASN A 121 -15.89 -6.67 7.72
N ALA A 122 -16.43 -5.45 7.74
CA ALA A 122 -15.71 -4.24 8.13
C ALA A 122 -15.14 -4.28 9.55
N SER A 123 -15.62 -5.21 10.40
CA SER A 123 -15.10 -5.44 11.75
C SER A 123 -13.66 -5.94 11.82
N GLU A 124 -13.14 -6.53 10.73
CA GLU A 124 -11.75 -7.02 10.64
C GLU A 124 -10.74 -5.99 10.12
N GLY A 125 -11.21 -4.74 9.86
CA GLY A 125 -10.43 -3.70 9.20
C GLY A 125 -10.22 -3.97 7.70
N LEU A 126 -10.34 -2.93 6.88
CA LEU A 126 -10.25 -3.02 5.41
C LEU A 126 -8.83 -2.74 4.91
N ALA A 127 -8.05 -2.03 5.70
CA ALA A 127 -6.65 -1.74 5.43
C ALA A 127 -5.74 -2.60 6.32
N MET A 128 -4.54 -2.85 5.83
CA MET A 128 -3.45 -3.45 6.59
C MET A 128 -2.34 -2.40 6.72
N ASP A 129 -1.48 -2.57 7.71
CA ASP A 129 -0.29 -1.75 7.76
C ASP A 129 0.50 -2.05 6.49
N GLY A 130 0.57 -1.04 5.63
CA GLY A 130 1.44 -1.09 4.47
C GLY A 130 2.88 -1.14 4.96
N PRO A 131 3.84 -1.44 4.11
CA PRO A 131 5.20 -1.06 4.41
C PRO A 131 5.12 0.43 4.74
N SER A 132 5.46 0.82 5.98
CA SER A 132 5.34 2.20 6.42
C SER A 132 6.37 3.01 5.65
N ALA A 133 5.97 3.38 4.45
CA ALA A 133 6.58 4.45 3.72
C ALA A 133 6.39 5.66 4.63
N GLY A 134 7.46 6.18 5.21
CA GLY A 134 7.42 7.29 6.17
C GLY A 134 6.58 8.46 5.65
N LEU A 135 6.20 9.37 6.51
CA LEU A 135 5.47 10.57 6.11
C LEU A 135 6.34 11.44 5.19
N PRO A 136 5.79 12.00 4.09
CA PRO A 136 6.54 12.94 3.28
C PRO A 136 7.05 14.11 4.13
N LEU A 137 8.34 14.38 4.03
CA LEU A 137 8.96 15.49 4.75
C LEU A 137 8.68 16.82 4.02
N PRO A 138 8.47 17.93 4.77
CA PRO A 138 8.32 19.24 4.14
C PRO A 138 9.61 19.63 3.43
N THR A 139 9.51 20.01 2.15
CA THR A 139 10.62 20.41 1.29
C THR A 139 10.43 21.83 0.78
N SER A 140 11.50 22.61 0.70
CA SER A 140 11.58 23.84 -0.11
C SER A 140 11.93 23.47 -1.56
N GLU A 141 11.75 24.41 -2.48
CA GLU A 141 12.21 24.23 -3.86
C GLU A 141 13.71 23.93 -3.93
N LEU A 142 14.07 23.01 -4.81
CA LEU A 142 15.47 22.63 -5.04
C LEU A 142 15.99 23.48 -6.20
N VAL A 143 17.03 24.28 -5.93
CA VAL A 143 17.65 25.12 -6.94
C VAL A 143 19.11 24.68 -7.12
N GLY A 144 19.50 24.31 -8.34
CA GLY A 144 20.90 24.06 -8.71
C GLY A 144 21.49 22.69 -8.29
N GLU A 145 20.76 21.85 -7.56
CA GLU A 145 21.29 20.61 -6.94
C GLU A 145 20.83 19.33 -7.63
N GLU A 146 20.21 19.44 -8.81
CA GLU A 146 19.64 18.27 -9.53
C GLU A 146 20.70 17.23 -9.89
N ALA A 147 21.90 17.65 -10.28
CA ALA A 147 22.97 16.72 -10.65
C ALA A 147 23.38 15.82 -9.47
N VAL A 148 23.54 16.41 -8.28
CA VAL A 148 23.88 15.67 -7.05
C VAL A 148 22.73 14.75 -6.63
N ARG A 149 21.49 15.23 -6.70
CA ARG A 149 20.30 14.42 -6.43
C ARG A 149 20.25 13.20 -7.35
N ASN A 150 20.50 13.39 -8.65
CA ASN A 150 20.50 12.31 -9.64
C ASN A 150 21.64 11.32 -9.39
N GLU A 151 22.83 11.79 -8.95
CA GLU A 151 23.95 10.92 -8.60
C GLU A 151 23.62 10.06 -7.36
N ILE A 152 23.05 10.65 -6.30
CA ILE A 152 22.61 9.91 -5.11
C ILE A 152 21.53 8.88 -5.50
N TRP A 153 20.58 9.29 -6.33
CA TRP A 153 19.52 8.44 -6.83
C TRP A 153 20.06 7.24 -7.61
N ALA A 154 21.00 7.48 -8.52
CA ALA A 154 21.65 6.42 -9.29
C ALA A 154 22.36 5.41 -8.37
N CYS A 155 23.06 5.88 -7.32
CA CYS A 155 23.69 5.03 -6.33
C CYS A 155 22.68 4.19 -5.52
N LEU A 156 21.55 4.77 -5.14
CA LEU A 156 20.47 4.07 -4.44
C LEU A 156 19.88 2.93 -5.27
N MET A 157 19.86 3.10 -6.60
CA MET A 157 19.30 2.10 -7.52
C MET A 157 20.28 0.99 -7.89
N GLN A 158 21.60 1.16 -7.65
CA GLN A 158 22.64 0.14 -7.88
C GLN A 158 22.66 -0.89 -6.75
N GLU A 159 22.67 -2.18 -7.06
CA GLU A 159 22.68 -3.25 -6.05
C GLU A 159 24.02 -3.33 -5.29
N GLU A 160 25.12 -3.02 -5.98
CA GLU A 160 26.48 -3.08 -5.42
C GLU A 160 26.76 -1.98 -4.38
N VAL A 161 26.02 -0.87 -4.45
CA VAL A 161 26.18 0.26 -3.53
C VAL A 161 25.21 0.14 -2.38
N SER A 162 25.67 -0.30 -1.22
CA SER A 162 24.84 -0.45 -0.01
C SER A 162 24.95 0.72 0.97
N LYS A 163 26.07 1.46 0.94
CA LYS A 163 26.32 2.62 1.81
C LYS A 163 26.70 3.85 0.99
N ILE A 164 26.03 4.99 1.24
CA ILE A 164 26.21 6.26 0.51
C ILE A 164 26.48 7.36 1.55
N GLY A 165 27.58 8.07 1.37
CA GLY A 165 27.94 9.22 2.20
C GLY A 165 27.86 10.52 1.43
N VAL A 166 26.94 11.40 1.82
CA VAL A 166 26.72 12.71 1.22
C VAL A 166 27.39 13.75 2.09
N TRP A 167 28.49 14.35 1.64
CA TRP A 167 29.26 15.28 2.43
C TRP A 167 29.38 16.66 1.79
N GLY A 168 29.61 17.67 2.60
CA GLY A 168 29.80 19.06 2.18
C GLY A 168 29.65 20.03 3.33
N MET A 169 29.98 21.30 3.11
CA MET A 169 29.93 22.34 4.14
C MET A 169 28.53 22.49 4.76
N GLY A 170 28.45 23.16 5.92
CA GLY A 170 27.17 23.54 6.51
C GLY A 170 26.39 24.47 5.56
N GLY A 171 25.10 24.29 5.43
CA GLY A 171 24.24 25.15 4.61
C GLY A 171 24.19 24.85 3.11
N VAL A 172 24.95 23.87 2.59
CA VAL A 172 25.00 23.55 1.14
C VAL A 172 23.80 22.70 0.66
N GLY A 173 22.74 22.57 1.40
CA GLY A 173 21.51 21.89 0.94
C GLY A 173 21.46 20.38 1.16
N LYS A 174 22.45 19.72 1.81
CA LYS A 174 22.46 18.24 2.00
C LYS A 174 21.15 17.68 2.54
N THR A 175 20.66 18.24 3.64
CA THR A 175 19.38 17.82 4.25
C THR A 175 18.19 18.06 3.31
N THR A 176 18.21 19.17 2.55
CA THR A 176 17.15 19.48 1.56
C THR A 176 17.14 18.44 0.43
N ILE A 177 18.29 18.16 -0.17
CA ILE A 177 18.43 17.11 -1.20
C ILE A 177 17.90 15.78 -0.67
N MET A 178 18.33 15.40 0.54
CA MET A 178 17.93 14.13 1.13
C MET A 178 16.43 14.05 1.45
N LYS A 179 15.77 15.15 1.83
CA LYS A 179 14.32 15.21 2.00
C LYS A 179 13.58 14.97 0.67
N HIS A 180 14.07 15.53 -0.43
CA HIS A 180 13.51 15.26 -1.76
C HIS A 180 13.67 13.78 -2.13
N ILE A 181 14.87 13.22 -1.93
CA ILE A 181 15.14 11.81 -2.18
C ILE A 181 14.25 10.90 -1.32
N HIS A 182 14.11 11.21 -0.03
CA HIS A 182 13.20 10.51 0.88
C HIS A 182 11.78 10.49 0.31
N ASN A 183 11.23 11.65 -0.06
CA ASN A 183 9.88 11.76 -0.60
C ASN A 183 9.69 11.00 -1.93
N ASP A 184 10.73 10.96 -2.77
CA ASP A 184 10.69 10.21 -4.02
C ASP A 184 10.79 8.70 -3.80
N LEU A 185 11.59 8.25 -2.84
CA LEU A 185 11.64 6.83 -2.44
C LEU A 185 10.28 6.33 -1.95
N LEU A 186 9.54 7.16 -1.19
CA LEU A 186 8.19 6.83 -0.73
C LEU A 186 7.20 6.57 -1.88
N LYS A 187 7.37 7.30 -3.01
CA LYS A 187 6.51 7.14 -4.20
C LYS A 187 6.80 5.87 -4.99
N GLN A 188 8.03 5.34 -4.93
CA GLN A 188 8.49 4.28 -5.83
C GLN A 188 8.22 2.85 -5.36
N GLN A 189 7.80 2.64 -4.13
CA GLN A 189 7.48 1.30 -3.55
C GLN A 189 8.58 0.22 -3.75
N ARG A 190 9.82 0.62 -4.05
CA ARG A 190 10.95 -0.31 -4.23
C ARG A 190 11.48 -0.81 -2.88
N PHE A 191 11.40 0.04 -1.87
CA PHE A 191 11.76 -0.26 -0.50
C PHE A 191 10.48 -0.34 0.33
N GLU A 192 10.45 -1.27 1.25
CA GLU A 192 9.32 -1.47 2.15
C GLU A 192 9.24 -0.36 3.19
N ARG A 193 10.41 0.23 3.55
CA ARG A 193 10.50 1.34 4.51
C ARG A 193 11.57 2.35 4.11
N VAL A 194 11.32 3.62 4.41
CA VAL A 194 12.30 4.70 4.35
C VAL A 194 12.35 5.32 5.74
N ILE A 195 13.46 5.11 6.44
CA ILE A 195 13.64 5.48 7.84
C ILE A 195 14.53 6.72 7.90
N TRP A 196 14.05 7.80 8.51
CA TRP A 196 14.80 9.04 8.69
C TRP A 196 15.14 9.25 10.15
N VAL A 197 16.44 9.43 10.45
CA VAL A 197 16.93 9.73 11.79
C VAL A 197 17.93 10.87 11.72
N THR A 198 17.68 11.95 12.45
CA THR A 198 18.64 13.03 12.60
C THR A 198 19.54 12.74 13.80
N ILE A 199 20.84 12.76 13.58
CA ILE A 199 21.85 12.53 14.62
C ILE A 199 22.17 13.85 15.31
N SER A 200 22.00 13.90 16.63
CA SER A 200 22.39 15.09 17.39
C SER A 200 23.91 15.22 17.50
N LYS A 201 24.40 16.46 17.62
CA LYS A 201 25.85 16.73 17.79
C LYS A 201 26.44 15.98 19.01
N GLU A 202 25.66 15.88 20.08
CA GLU A 202 25.98 15.00 21.21
C GLU A 202 25.48 13.61 20.90
N PHE A 203 26.37 12.77 20.36
CA PHE A 203 26.01 11.39 19.98
C PHE A 203 25.65 10.58 21.21
N ASN A 204 24.48 9.97 21.17
CA ASN A 204 24.01 9.06 22.20
C ASN A 204 23.36 7.82 21.54
N VAL A 205 24.01 6.68 21.71
CA VAL A 205 23.57 5.39 21.13
C VAL A 205 22.10 5.10 21.44
N MET A 206 21.72 5.20 22.72
CA MET A 206 20.33 4.89 23.14
C MET A 206 19.31 5.81 22.46
N LYS A 207 19.64 7.11 22.32
CA LYS A 207 18.76 8.06 21.62
C LYS A 207 18.62 7.73 20.14
N VAL A 208 19.69 7.28 19.50
CA VAL A 208 19.64 6.85 18.09
C VAL A 208 18.81 5.57 17.96
N GLN A 209 18.98 4.62 18.88
CA GLN A 209 18.16 3.41 18.95
C GLN A 209 16.67 3.75 19.12
N ASP A 210 16.35 4.67 20.03
CA ASP A 210 14.96 5.14 20.25
C ASP A 210 14.38 5.78 19.02
N ASN A 211 15.16 6.62 18.31
CA ASN A 211 14.69 7.30 17.11
C ASN A 211 14.43 6.29 15.98
N ILE A 212 15.30 5.29 15.80
CA ILE A 212 15.08 4.23 14.79
C ILE A 212 13.85 3.39 15.16
N ALA A 213 13.74 2.96 16.42
CA ALA A 213 12.62 2.16 16.88
C ALA A 213 11.28 2.94 16.80
N SER A 214 11.31 4.25 17.07
CA SER A 214 10.14 5.13 16.88
C SER A 214 9.73 5.23 15.42
N ALA A 215 10.70 5.34 14.49
CA ALA A 215 10.43 5.34 13.06
C ALA A 215 9.93 3.98 12.55
N LEU A 216 10.24 2.90 13.26
CA LEU A 216 9.70 1.54 13.03
C LEU A 216 8.37 1.29 13.76
N GLU A 217 7.84 2.30 14.49
CA GLU A 217 6.61 2.18 15.29
C GLU A 217 6.67 1.07 16.35
N SER A 218 7.86 0.79 16.84
CA SER A 218 8.15 -0.35 17.72
C SER A 218 8.96 0.06 18.96
N LYS A 219 8.89 1.33 19.35
CA LYS A 219 9.67 1.89 20.47
C LYS A 219 9.36 1.19 21.80
N GLU A 220 8.14 0.73 22.00
CA GLU A 220 7.68 0.04 23.22
C GLU A 220 8.52 -1.20 23.58
N TYR A 221 9.15 -1.84 22.60
CA TYR A 221 10.04 -2.99 22.82
C TYR A 221 11.40 -2.58 23.43
N LEU A 222 11.80 -1.33 23.25
CA LEU A 222 13.05 -0.80 23.82
C LEU A 222 12.84 -0.04 25.13
N ASP A 223 11.64 0.47 25.42
CA ASP A 223 11.37 1.34 26.58
C ASP A 223 11.63 0.65 27.94
N LYS A 224 11.60 -0.68 27.98
CA LYS A 224 11.82 -1.47 29.20
C LYS A 224 13.25 -1.99 29.37
N GLU A 225 14.09 -1.75 28.37
CA GLU A 225 15.46 -2.30 28.34
C GLU A 225 16.48 -1.16 28.52
N GLU A 226 17.35 -1.31 29.51
CA GLU A 226 18.39 -0.34 29.85
C GLU A 226 19.77 -0.75 29.31
N ASP A 227 19.97 -2.03 29.02
CA ASP A 227 21.25 -2.52 28.49
C ASP A 227 21.40 -2.20 27.00
N LYS A 228 22.45 -1.45 26.67
CA LYS A 228 22.70 -1.00 25.29
C LYS A 228 22.89 -2.13 24.30
N LEU A 229 23.53 -3.24 24.73
CA LEU A 229 23.78 -4.39 23.86
C LEU A 229 22.51 -5.17 23.58
N VAL A 230 21.66 -5.35 24.61
CA VAL A 230 20.35 -5.98 24.45
C VAL A 230 19.47 -5.13 23.54
N ARG A 231 19.46 -3.83 23.73
CA ARG A 231 18.75 -2.88 22.85
C ARG A 231 19.23 -2.97 21.41
N ALA A 232 20.55 -3.05 21.18
CA ALA A 232 21.13 -3.22 19.86
C ALA A 232 20.68 -4.53 19.20
N ALA A 233 20.65 -5.63 19.95
CA ALA A 233 20.16 -6.92 19.45
C ALA A 233 18.67 -6.87 19.06
N ILE A 234 17.82 -6.27 19.89
CA ILE A 234 16.40 -6.08 19.62
C ILE A 234 16.21 -5.22 18.37
N LEU A 235 16.92 -4.09 18.27
CA LEU A 235 16.83 -3.19 17.12
C LEU A 235 17.30 -3.85 15.82
N SER A 236 18.38 -4.66 15.90
CA SER A 236 18.87 -5.43 14.76
C SER A 236 17.82 -6.39 14.23
N GLU A 237 17.10 -7.07 15.11
CA GLU A 237 16.02 -7.97 14.72
C GLU A 237 14.82 -7.20 14.12
N MET A 238 14.46 -6.04 14.70
CA MET A 238 13.42 -5.17 14.14
C MET A 238 13.76 -4.73 12.71
N LEU A 239 15.00 -4.28 12.48
CA LEU A 239 15.46 -3.84 11.15
C LEU A 239 15.51 -4.98 10.14
N LYS A 240 15.91 -6.21 10.54
CA LYS A 240 15.86 -7.40 9.68
C LYS A 240 14.41 -7.73 9.27
N ASN A 241 13.48 -7.63 10.22
CA ASN A 241 12.06 -7.89 10.00
C ASN A 241 11.35 -6.75 9.23
N ALA A 242 11.96 -5.57 9.15
CA ALA A 242 11.43 -4.44 8.39
C ALA A 242 11.50 -4.61 6.86
N GLY A 243 12.09 -5.70 6.38
CA GLY A 243 12.26 -5.95 4.96
C GLY A 243 13.30 -5.05 4.29
N LYS A 244 13.19 -4.86 2.97
CA LYS A 244 14.09 -3.96 2.21
C LYS A 244 13.83 -2.52 2.59
N HIS A 245 14.82 -1.86 3.17
CA HIS A 245 14.66 -0.48 3.65
C HIS A 245 15.84 0.42 3.29
N VAL A 246 15.57 1.73 3.32
CA VAL A 246 16.61 2.77 3.29
C VAL A 246 16.63 3.44 4.65
N LEU A 247 17.78 3.40 5.32
CA LEU A 247 18.02 4.14 6.56
C LEU A 247 18.83 5.40 6.23
N ILE A 248 18.25 6.56 6.53
CA ILE A 248 18.89 7.87 6.33
C ILE A 248 19.30 8.40 7.70
N LEU A 249 20.61 8.59 7.89
CA LEU A 249 21.19 9.22 9.06
C LEU A 249 21.59 10.66 8.67
N ASP A 250 20.80 11.63 9.10
CA ASP A 250 21.04 13.04 8.76
C ASP A 250 21.88 13.77 9.81
N ASP A 251 22.82 14.61 9.35
CA ASP A 251 23.74 15.45 10.12
C ASP A 251 24.64 14.64 11.08
N VAL A 252 25.31 13.60 10.55
CA VAL A 252 26.28 12.78 11.29
C VAL A 252 27.57 13.59 11.48
N TRP A 253 28.02 13.72 12.74
CA TRP A 253 29.19 14.54 13.10
C TRP A 253 30.46 13.73 13.25
N ASP A 254 30.34 12.56 13.87
CA ASP A 254 31.42 11.64 14.18
C ASP A 254 31.13 10.23 13.64
N GLU A 255 32.09 9.35 13.78
CA GLU A 255 31.98 7.95 13.38
C GLU A 255 30.88 7.24 14.18
N VAL A 256 30.01 6.53 13.50
CA VAL A 256 28.93 5.76 14.11
C VAL A 256 29.20 4.27 13.94
N SER A 257 29.37 3.58 15.06
CA SER A 257 29.43 2.11 15.05
C SER A 257 28.02 1.57 14.78
N LEU A 258 27.82 0.96 13.60
CA LEU A 258 26.55 0.35 13.24
C LEU A 258 26.19 -0.81 14.18
N GLU A 259 27.19 -1.56 14.62
CA GLU A 259 27.06 -2.69 15.55
C GLU A 259 26.56 -2.23 16.93
N GLU A 260 27.17 -1.18 17.50
CA GLU A 260 26.76 -0.62 18.81
C GLU A 260 25.35 -0.08 18.80
N VAL A 261 24.91 0.50 17.68
CA VAL A 261 23.53 0.99 17.50
C VAL A 261 22.56 -0.18 17.26
N GLY A 262 23.04 -1.30 16.71
CA GLY A 262 22.21 -2.43 16.32
C GLY A 262 21.68 -2.33 14.89
N ILE A 263 22.39 -1.59 14.02
CA ILE A 263 22.06 -1.49 12.60
C ILE A 263 22.76 -2.64 11.86
N PRO A 264 22.01 -3.59 11.24
CA PRO A 264 22.62 -4.65 10.43
C PRO A 264 23.43 -4.06 9.28
N GLU A 265 24.58 -4.66 8.97
CA GLU A 265 25.41 -4.21 7.86
C GLU A 265 24.62 -4.25 6.55
N PRO A 266 24.44 -3.09 5.88
CA PRO A 266 23.73 -3.03 4.61
C PRO A 266 24.51 -3.79 3.53
N SER A 267 23.82 -4.58 2.73
CA SER A 267 24.42 -5.38 1.66
C SER A 267 23.48 -5.53 0.47
N GLY A 268 24.04 -5.86 -0.69
CA GLY A 268 23.22 -6.20 -1.86
C GLY A 268 22.29 -7.40 -1.63
N SER A 269 22.72 -8.36 -0.78
CA SER A 269 21.94 -9.56 -0.50
C SER A 269 20.69 -9.29 0.35
N ASN A 270 20.72 -8.35 1.30
CA ASN A 270 19.55 -7.98 2.10
C ASN A 270 18.73 -6.85 1.48
N GLY A 271 19.25 -6.22 0.42
CA GLY A 271 18.58 -5.13 -0.30
C GLY A 271 18.40 -3.84 0.51
N CYS A 272 19.05 -3.74 1.68
CA CYS A 272 19.00 -2.57 2.54
C CYS A 272 20.06 -1.54 2.13
N LYS A 273 19.76 -0.26 2.32
CA LYS A 273 20.65 0.86 2.01
C LYS A 273 20.83 1.74 3.24
N LEU A 274 22.06 2.21 3.44
CA LEU A 274 22.37 3.26 4.40
C LEU A 274 22.79 4.52 3.65
N VAL A 275 22.17 5.64 3.95
CA VAL A 275 22.59 6.95 3.47
C VAL A 275 22.91 7.82 4.67
N LEU A 276 24.06 8.46 4.69
CA LEU A 276 24.37 9.44 5.71
C LEU A 276 24.69 10.80 5.10
N THR A 277 24.33 11.87 5.81
CA THR A 277 24.81 13.21 5.51
C THR A 277 25.78 13.66 6.58
N THR A 278 26.85 14.32 6.18
CA THR A 278 27.89 14.79 7.11
C THR A 278 28.60 16.02 6.56
N ARG A 279 29.34 16.71 7.43
CA ARG A 279 30.28 17.79 7.04
C ARG A 279 31.70 17.27 6.80
N SER A 280 31.98 16.01 7.16
CA SER A 280 33.29 15.40 7.12
C SER A 280 33.38 14.29 6.09
N GLU A 281 34.26 14.42 5.10
CA GLU A 281 34.57 13.33 4.15
C GLU A 281 35.15 12.11 4.87
N HIS A 282 35.91 12.34 5.96
CA HIS A 282 36.51 11.27 6.76
C HIS A 282 35.46 10.32 7.31
N VAL A 283 34.35 10.86 7.84
CA VAL A 283 33.23 10.05 8.36
C VAL A 283 32.67 9.13 7.27
N CYS A 284 32.47 9.65 6.05
CA CYS A 284 32.01 8.84 4.93
C CYS A 284 32.96 7.69 4.60
N LYS A 285 34.25 7.98 4.57
CA LYS A 285 35.30 6.97 4.26
C LYS A 285 35.43 5.93 5.37
N TYR A 286 35.42 6.35 6.63
CA TYR A 286 35.48 5.47 7.79
C TYR A 286 34.31 4.48 7.81
N MET A 287 33.11 4.95 7.53
CA MET A 287 31.90 4.12 7.46
C MET A 287 31.81 3.27 6.17
N GLY A 288 32.83 3.32 5.29
CA GLY A 288 32.87 2.53 4.06
C GLY A 288 31.81 2.94 3.02
N CYS A 289 31.45 4.22 3.00
CA CYS A 289 30.44 4.72 2.07
C CYS A 289 31.02 5.08 0.70
N LYS A 290 30.22 4.92 -0.35
CA LYS A 290 30.45 5.62 -1.61
C LYS A 290 30.25 7.11 -1.37
N VAL A 291 31.30 7.90 -1.58
CA VAL A 291 31.35 9.31 -1.20
C VAL A 291 30.81 10.20 -2.32
N ILE A 292 29.83 11.03 -2.00
CA ILE A 292 29.25 12.05 -2.90
C ILE A 292 29.43 13.42 -2.27
N LYS A 293 30.08 14.33 -2.99
CA LYS A 293 30.35 15.69 -2.53
C LYS A 293 29.27 16.66 -3.00
N VAL A 294 28.62 17.36 -2.05
CA VAL A 294 27.76 18.50 -2.36
C VAL A 294 28.62 19.77 -2.38
N LYS A 295 28.67 20.43 -3.53
CA LYS A 295 29.39 21.67 -3.71
C LYS A 295 28.51 22.88 -3.32
N LEU A 296 29.11 24.03 -3.06
CA LEU A 296 28.36 25.29 -3.01
C LEU A 296 27.77 25.57 -4.39
N LEU A 297 26.55 26.12 -4.42
CA LEU A 297 25.95 26.66 -5.63
C LEU A 297 26.89 27.74 -6.20
N SER A 298 27.02 27.79 -7.52
CA SER A 298 27.66 28.91 -8.19
C SER A 298 26.87 30.21 -7.95
N GLU A 299 27.49 31.36 -8.09
CA GLU A 299 26.78 32.65 -7.96
C GLU A 299 25.60 32.75 -8.94
N GLU A 300 25.72 32.16 -10.13
CA GLU A 300 24.66 32.12 -11.15
C GLU A 300 23.48 31.26 -10.72
N GLU A 301 23.71 30.12 -10.04
CA GLU A 301 22.69 29.22 -9.53
C GLU A 301 22.01 29.73 -8.26
N ALA A 302 22.68 30.63 -7.51
CA ALA A 302 22.16 31.17 -6.26
C ALA A 302 21.19 32.36 -6.46
N PHE A 303 21.10 32.91 -7.66
CA PHE A 303 20.27 34.06 -8.00
C PHE A 303 19.03 33.73 -8.82
N ILE A 304 18.72 32.43 -9.01
CA ILE A 304 17.49 31.95 -9.62
C ILE A 304 16.47 31.67 -8.54
#